data_8984084c3c83e367d86c11dff1ba9267
#
_entry.id   8984084c3c83e367d86c11dff1ba9267
#
_cell.length_a   1.000
_cell.length_b   1.000
_cell.length_c   1.000
_cell.angle_alpha   90.00
_cell.angle_beta   90.00
_cell.angle_gamma   90.00
#
_symmetry.space_group_name_H-M   'P 1'
#
loop_
_entity.id
_entity.type
_entity.pdbx_description
1 polymer ?
#
loop_
_entity_poly.entity_id
_entity_poly.type
_entity_poly.pdbx_seq_one_letter_code
_entity_poly.pdbx_strand_id
1 'polypeptide(L)'
;MKIKLCGLKRIEDIEAVNEAKPDYIGFIFAKKSRRYVSTETAERLKQHLNPDIEAVGVFVNEDIDKVIEQAKKQVIDVIQLHGEEDVAYVKDLKKAVDVLIIKAISMTKPDARQQINMWEISDVDYLLLDSGNGGTGEQFSYKLLQEIGNLKKPYFLAGGLNPENLENAVQQQQNNQPYALDLSSG
;
A
#
# COMPACT_ATOMS: atom_id res chain seq x y z
N MET A 1 4.71 2.03 -15.23
CA MET A 1 4.55 1.32 -13.92
C MET A 1 4.99 2.29 -12.85
N LYS A 2 4.21 2.43 -11.80
CA LYS A 2 4.47 3.38 -10.70
C LYS A 2 5.28 2.74 -9.58
N ILE A 3 5.91 3.58 -8.74
CA ILE A 3 6.72 3.14 -7.59
C ILE A 3 6.18 3.76 -6.32
N LYS A 4 6.05 2.94 -5.27
CA LYS A 4 5.75 3.36 -3.90
C LYS A 4 6.90 2.96 -2.97
N LEU A 5 7.40 3.91 -2.17
CA LEU A 5 8.41 3.66 -1.13
C LEU A 5 7.75 3.80 0.25
N CYS A 6 7.68 2.70 1.03
CA CYS A 6 6.85 2.61 2.21
C CYS A 6 7.65 2.56 3.52
N GLY A 7 7.16 3.28 4.55
CA GLY A 7 7.69 3.24 5.90
C GLY A 7 8.73 4.31 6.21
N LEU A 8 8.60 5.47 5.58
CA LEU A 8 9.43 6.65 5.83
C LEU A 8 9.05 7.31 7.16
N LYS A 9 10.02 7.77 7.92
CA LYS A 9 9.79 8.33 9.26
C LYS A 9 10.72 9.48 9.66
N ARG A 10 11.68 9.86 8.83
CA ARG A 10 12.68 10.89 9.10
C ARG A 10 12.70 11.93 7.98
N ILE A 11 13.22 13.11 8.26
CA ILE A 11 13.41 14.17 7.25
C ILE A 11 14.36 13.71 6.15
N GLU A 12 15.45 13.03 6.52
CA GLU A 12 16.43 12.52 5.55
C GLU A 12 15.79 11.52 4.58
N ASP A 13 14.78 10.74 5.04
CA ASP A 13 14.01 9.86 4.16
C ASP A 13 13.22 10.68 3.13
N ILE A 14 12.66 11.84 3.52
CA ILE A 14 11.91 12.74 2.63
C ILE A 14 12.84 13.43 1.63
N GLU A 15 14.00 13.88 2.07
CA GLU A 15 15.02 14.47 1.18
C GLU A 15 15.42 13.47 0.08
N ALA A 16 15.70 12.21 0.47
CA ALA A 16 16.06 11.15 -0.47
C ALA A 16 14.93 10.85 -1.49
N VAL A 17 13.67 10.77 -1.04
CA VAL A 17 12.55 10.51 -1.97
C VAL A 17 12.23 11.72 -2.85
N ASN A 18 12.47 12.94 -2.41
CA ASN A 18 12.34 14.13 -3.25
C ASN A 18 13.35 14.12 -4.41
N GLU A 19 14.54 13.56 -4.20
CA GLU A 19 15.53 13.35 -5.26
C GLU A 19 15.15 12.16 -6.18
N ALA A 20 14.73 11.04 -5.57
CA ALA A 20 14.38 9.81 -6.29
C ALA A 20 13.07 9.92 -7.07
N LYS A 21 12.15 10.80 -6.66
CA LYS A 21 10.85 11.09 -7.27
C LYS A 21 9.99 9.84 -7.52
N PRO A 22 9.71 9.01 -6.50
CA PRO A 22 8.71 7.96 -6.63
C PRO A 22 7.31 8.59 -6.84
N ASP A 23 6.35 7.80 -7.31
CA ASP A 23 4.97 8.28 -7.42
C ASP A 23 4.28 8.38 -6.05
N TYR A 24 4.62 7.46 -5.14
CA TYR A 24 4.01 7.36 -3.81
C TYR A 24 5.06 7.18 -2.73
N ILE A 25 4.76 7.71 -1.54
CA ILE A 25 5.42 7.32 -0.29
C ILE A 25 4.41 6.73 0.70
N GLY A 26 4.87 5.99 1.72
CA GLY A 26 4.00 5.43 2.75
C GLY A 26 4.39 5.86 4.16
N PHE A 27 3.43 6.45 4.91
CA PHE A 27 3.48 6.68 6.35
C PHE A 27 2.71 5.58 7.08
N ILE A 28 3.34 4.89 8.02
CA ILE A 28 2.73 3.77 8.74
C ILE A 28 2.17 4.25 10.08
N PHE A 29 0.83 4.26 10.21
CA PHE A 29 0.13 4.66 11.44
C PHE A 29 -0.17 3.47 12.37
N ALA A 30 0.27 2.26 12.02
CA ALA A 30 0.12 1.07 12.88
C ALA A 30 1.15 1.09 14.02
N LYS A 31 0.72 1.32 15.26
CA LYS A 31 1.57 1.48 16.46
C LYS A 31 2.51 0.30 16.75
N LYS A 32 2.17 -0.90 16.30
CA LYS A 32 3.02 -2.10 16.45
C LYS A 32 4.18 -2.15 15.45
N SER A 33 4.18 -1.31 14.42
CA SER A 33 5.23 -1.26 13.42
C SER A 33 6.49 -0.59 13.96
N ARG A 34 7.65 -1.12 13.63
CA ARG A 34 8.95 -0.46 13.90
C ARG A 34 9.11 0.84 13.09
N ARG A 35 8.31 1.04 12.06
CA ARG A 35 8.28 2.20 11.18
C ARG A 35 7.06 3.09 11.43
N TYR A 36 6.45 2.97 12.62
CA TYR A 36 5.34 3.81 13.03
C TYR A 36 5.74 5.28 13.04
N VAL A 37 4.82 6.13 12.57
CA VAL A 37 4.88 7.59 12.73
C VAL A 37 3.60 8.11 13.39
N SER A 38 3.74 9.13 14.24
CA SER A 38 2.56 9.85 14.76
C SER A 38 1.99 10.79 13.68
N THR A 39 0.75 11.26 13.90
CA THR A 39 0.12 12.27 13.05
C THR A 39 1.00 13.51 12.91
N GLU A 40 1.49 14.05 14.02
CA GLU A 40 2.32 15.26 14.05
C GLU A 40 3.63 15.06 13.28
N THR A 41 4.20 13.85 13.37
CA THR A 41 5.40 13.51 12.58
C THR A 41 5.07 13.46 11.10
N ALA A 42 3.98 12.78 10.72
CA ALA A 42 3.56 12.67 9.33
C ALA A 42 3.22 14.05 8.72
N GLU A 43 2.50 14.93 9.46
CA GLU A 43 2.22 16.31 9.06
C GLU A 43 3.51 17.07 8.74
N ARG A 44 4.48 17.03 9.66
CA ARG A 44 5.78 17.68 9.45
C ARG A 44 6.53 17.10 8.24
N LEU A 45 6.55 15.80 8.05
CA LEU A 45 7.19 15.14 6.92
C LEU A 45 6.50 15.50 5.60
N LYS A 46 5.16 15.51 5.57
CA LYS A 46 4.36 15.89 4.40
C LYS A 46 4.65 17.33 3.94
N GLN A 47 4.88 18.27 4.86
CA GLN A 47 5.23 19.65 4.53
C GLN A 47 6.55 19.80 3.75
N HIS A 48 7.46 18.82 3.89
CA HIS A 48 8.75 18.81 3.19
C HIS A 48 8.73 17.92 1.93
N LEU A 49 7.63 17.18 1.71
CA LEU A 49 7.48 16.31 0.56
C LEU A 49 7.20 17.11 -0.71
N ASN A 50 7.85 16.74 -1.81
CA ASN A 50 7.52 17.29 -3.13
C ASN A 50 6.01 17.08 -3.42
N PRO A 51 5.25 18.11 -3.80
CA PRO A 51 3.81 18.02 -4.05
C PRO A 51 3.41 17.06 -5.17
N ASP A 52 4.34 16.70 -6.05
CA ASP A 52 4.11 15.70 -7.12
C ASP A 52 4.13 14.25 -6.59
N ILE A 53 4.52 14.04 -5.32
CA ILE A 53 4.58 12.71 -4.68
C ILE A 53 3.39 12.55 -3.74
N GLU A 54 2.57 11.53 -3.98
CA GLU A 54 1.40 11.24 -3.14
C GLU A 54 1.79 10.50 -1.84
N ALA A 55 1.27 10.97 -0.71
CA ALA A 55 1.47 10.33 0.59
C ALA A 55 0.36 9.32 0.89
N VAL A 56 0.72 8.06 1.07
CA VAL A 56 -0.18 6.96 1.44
C VAL A 56 -0.14 6.74 2.94
N GLY A 57 -1.28 6.85 3.62
CA GLY A 57 -1.41 6.48 5.03
C GLY A 57 -1.73 4.99 5.15
N VAL A 58 -0.87 4.24 5.84
CA VAL A 58 -1.04 2.80 6.06
C VAL A 58 -1.62 2.55 7.45
N PHE A 59 -2.82 1.96 7.48
CA PHE A 59 -3.58 1.67 8.69
C PHE A 59 -3.81 0.17 8.86
N VAL A 60 -3.90 -0.28 10.10
CA VAL A 60 -4.17 -1.68 10.47
C VAL A 60 -5.22 -1.69 11.57
N ASN A 61 -6.47 -1.98 11.22
CA ASN A 61 -7.61 -2.02 12.14
C ASN A 61 -7.74 -0.74 13.00
N GLU A 62 -7.46 0.43 12.40
CA GLU A 62 -7.55 1.72 13.09
C GLU A 62 -9.01 2.17 13.16
N ASP A 63 -9.32 2.99 14.15
CA ASP A 63 -10.61 3.66 14.28
C ASP A 63 -10.87 4.52 13.04
N ILE A 64 -12.09 4.41 12.47
CA ILE A 64 -12.45 5.05 11.21
C ILE A 64 -12.37 6.58 11.30
N ASP A 65 -12.74 7.16 12.45
CA ASP A 65 -12.73 8.61 12.65
C ASP A 65 -11.30 9.18 12.58
N LYS A 66 -10.32 8.42 13.06
CA LYS A 66 -8.91 8.81 12.96
C LYS A 66 -8.39 8.74 11.52
N VAL A 67 -8.80 7.73 10.76
CA VAL A 67 -8.43 7.64 9.33
C VAL A 67 -9.03 8.79 8.54
N ILE A 68 -10.31 9.11 8.79
CA ILE A 68 -11.02 10.24 8.20
C ILE A 68 -10.32 11.57 8.57
N GLU A 69 -9.91 11.72 9.82
CA GLU A 69 -9.20 12.92 10.28
C GLU A 69 -7.90 13.16 9.51
N GLN A 70 -7.08 12.10 9.30
CA GLN A 70 -5.82 12.19 8.55
C GLN A 70 -6.05 12.63 7.10
N ALA A 71 -7.07 12.07 6.45
CA ALA A 71 -7.43 12.42 5.08
C ALA A 71 -7.95 13.87 4.98
N LYS A 72 -8.85 14.28 5.88
CA LYS A 72 -9.40 15.66 5.92
C LYS A 72 -8.35 16.72 6.22
N LYS A 73 -7.37 16.41 7.02
CA LYS A 73 -6.22 17.28 7.31
C LYS A 73 -5.18 17.30 6.18
N GLN A 74 -5.39 16.51 5.13
CA GLN A 74 -4.45 16.37 4.01
C GLN A 74 -3.02 15.92 4.44
N VAL A 75 -2.94 15.20 5.56
CA VAL A 75 -1.69 14.54 5.99
C VAL A 75 -1.35 13.41 5.03
N ILE A 76 -2.38 12.82 4.44
CA ILE A 76 -2.30 11.75 3.44
C ILE A 76 -3.20 12.06 2.25
N ASP A 77 -2.81 11.59 1.09
CA ASP A 77 -3.55 11.72 -0.19
C ASP A 77 -4.29 10.42 -0.54
N VAL A 78 -3.82 9.28 -0.03
CA VAL A 78 -4.36 7.94 -0.29
C VAL A 78 -4.42 7.15 1.02
N ILE A 79 -5.48 6.36 1.20
CA ILE A 79 -5.66 5.46 2.35
C ILE A 79 -5.26 4.05 1.94
N GLN A 80 -4.38 3.38 2.71
CA GLN A 80 -4.09 1.95 2.58
C GLN A 80 -4.55 1.21 3.83
N LEU A 81 -5.51 0.30 3.65
CA LEU A 81 -6.04 -0.58 4.69
C LEU A 81 -5.30 -1.92 4.66
N HIS A 82 -4.51 -2.18 5.68
CA HIS A 82 -3.60 -3.34 5.74
C HIS A 82 -3.97 -4.33 6.86
N GLY A 83 -5.15 -4.18 7.45
CA GLY A 83 -5.70 -5.05 8.49
C GLY A 83 -6.87 -5.89 7.97
N GLU A 84 -7.79 -6.20 8.90
CA GLU A 84 -9.00 -7.00 8.64
C GLU A 84 -10.24 -6.09 8.47
N GLU A 85 -10.04 -4.83 8.03
CA GLU A 85 -11.14 -3.91 7.74
C GLU A 85 -12.05 -4.53 6.68
N ASP A 86 -13.36 -4.47 6.90
CA ASP A 86 -14.37 -5.06 6.03
C ASP A 86 -14.92 -4.10 4.97
N VAL A 87 -15.83 -4.59 4.13
CA VAL A 87 -16.46 -3.79 3.06
C VAL A 87 -17.33 -2.67 3.63
N ALA A 88 -17.92 -2.85 4.82
CA ALA A 88 -18.73 -1.81 5.46
C ALA A 88 -17.85 -0.62 5.89
N TYR A 89 -16.69 -0.91 6.46
CA TYR A 89 -15.69 0.11 6.81
C TYR A 89 -15.28 0.94 5.58
N VAL A 90 -15.02 0.30 4.43
CA VAL A 90 -14.67 0.99 3.18
C VAL A 90 -15.82 1.88 2.70
N LYS A 91 -17.06 1.38 2.73
CA LYS A 91 -18.24 2.16 2.35
C LYS A 91 -18.42 3.42 3.20
N ASP A 92 -18.17 3.30 4.48
CA ASP A 92 -18.29 4.45 5.40
C ASP A 92 -17.15 5.45 5.19
N LEU A 93 -15.91 4.98 4.90
CA LEU A 93 -14.83 5.87 4.47
C LEU A 93 -15.18 6.63 3.19
N LYS A 94 -15.66 5.95 2.16
CA LYS A 94 -16.04 6.58 0.87
C LYS A 94 -17.15 7.61 0.99
N LYS A 95 -18.04 7.49 1.98
CA LYS A 95 -19.05 8.53 2.29
C LYS A 95 -18.44 9.77 2.96
N ALA A 96 -17.36 9.59 3.73
CA ALA A 96 -16.81 10.63 4.59
C ALA A 96 -15.68 11.42 3.92
N VAL A 97 -14.93 10.82 2.99
CA VAL A 97 -13.76 11.40 2.32
C VAL A 97 -13.69 10.96 0.85
N ASP A 98 -13.27 11.90 -0.01
CA ASP A 98 -13.06 11.66 -1.45
C ASP A 98 -11.56 11.44 -1.71
N VAL A 99 -11.04 10.30 -1.24
CA VAL A 99 -9.66 9.88 -1.45
C VAL A 99 -9.61 8.44 -1.98
N LEU A 100 -8.52 8.10 -2.65
CA LEU A 100 -8.30 6.74 -3.15
C LEU A 100 -8.04 5.76 -1.99
N ILE A 101 -8.59 4.55 -2.10
CA ILE A 101 -8.44 3.50 -1.09
C ILE A 101 -7.77 2.29 -1.71
N ILE A 102 -6.66 1.87 -1.09
CA ILE A 102 -5.93 0.63 -1.39
C ILE A 102 -6.28 -0.40 -0.31
N LYS A 103 -6.72 -1.60 -0.69
CA LYS A 103 -6.88 -2.72 0.25
C LYS A 103 -5.75 -3.71 0.08
N ALA A 104 -5.00 -3.94 1.14
CA ALA A 104 -3.97 -4.95 1.18
C ALA A 104 -4.56 -6.35 1.43
N ILE A 105 -4.07 -7.33 0.68
CA ILE A 105 -4.44 -8.73 0.75
C ILE A 105 -3.16 -9.55 0.88
N SER A 106 -3.07 -10.34 1.95
CA SER A 106 -1.95 -11.27 2.13
C SER A 106 -2.09 -12.47 1.21
N MET A 107 -1.13 -12.65 0.31
CA MET A 107 -1.10 -13.75 -0.65
C MET A 107 -0.67 -15.10 -0.03
N THR A 108 -0.24 -15.10 1.23
CA THR A 108 0.13 -16.31 1.98
C THR A 108 -1.05 -16.95 2.69
N LYS A 109 -2.18 -16.25 2.83
CA LYS A 109 -3.37 -16.77 3.47
C LYS A 109 -4.12 -17.76 2.55
N PRO A 110 -4.69 -18.84 3.09
CA PRO A 110 -5.44 -19.83 2.28
C PRO A 110 -6.65 -19.26 1.56
N ASP A 111 -7.24 -18.19 2.08
CA ASP A 111 -8.40 -17.50 1.53
C ASP A 111 -8.07 -16.33 0.60
N ALA A 112 -6.79 -16.13 0.23
CA ALA A 112 -6.34 -15.00 -0.58
C ALA A 112 -7.16 -14.83 -1.86
N ARG A 113 -7.47 -15.92 -2.58
CA ARG A 113 -8.31 -15.86 -3.80
C ARG A 113 -9.73 -15.38 -3.50
N GLN A 114 -10.32 -15.82 -2.40
CA GLN A 114 -11.66 -15.37 -2.00
C GLN A 114 -11.66 -13.89 -1.63
N GLN A 115 -10.63 -13.44 -0.91
CA GLN A 115 -10.44 -12.02 -0.57
C GLN A 115 -10.31 -11.17 -1.83
N ILE A 116 -9.50 -11.58 -2.81
CA ILE A 116 -9.37 -10.86 -4.08
C ILE A 116 -10.73 -10.73 -4.77
N ASN A 117 -11.45 -11.85 -4.95
CA ASN A 117 -12.76 -11.82 -5.63
C ASN A 117 -13.77 -10.90 -4.93
N MET A 118 -13.78 -10.88 -3.60
CA MET A 118 -14.63 -10.00 -2.80
C MET A 118 -14.25 -8.52 -2.99
N TRP A 119 -12.95 -8.22 -2.93
CA TRP A 119 -12.49 -6.84 -3.00
C TRP A 119 -12.55 -6.27 -4.42
N GLU A 120 -12.46 -7.09 -5.47
CA GLU A 120 -12.63 -6.67 -6.86
C GLU A 120 -14.02 -6.05 -7.17
N ILE A 121 -15.05 -6.47 -6.45
CA ILE A 121 -16.42 -5.95 -6.62
C ILE A 121 -16.81 -4.90 -5.57
N SER A 122 -15.90 -4.54 -4.69
CA SER A 122 -16.12 -3.54 -3.64
C SER A 122 -15.77 -2.11 -4.10
N ASP A 123 -15.91 -1.14 -3.18
CA ASP A 123 -15.65 0.28 -3.45
C ASP A 123 -14.18 0.71 -3.31
N VAL A 124 -13.23 -0.21 -3.09
CA VAL A 124 -11.80 0.13 -3.11
C VAL A 124 -11.34 0.46 -4.53
N ASP A 125 -10.36 1.35 -4.66
CA ASP A 125 -9.83 1.76 -5.96
C ASP A 125 -8.73 0.83 -6.45
N TYR A 126 -7.91 0.35 -5.51
CA TYR A 126 -6.77 -0.51 -5.78
C TYR A 126 -6.72 -1.69 -4.82
N LEU A 127 -6.11 -2.78 -5.29
CA LEU A 127 -5.64 -3.86 -4.43
C LEU A 127 -4.14 -3.68 -4.17
N LEU A 128 -3.64 -4.17 -3.03
CA LEU A 128 -2.22 -4.38 -2.80
C LEU A 128 -2.04 -5.86 -2.46
N LEU A 129 -1.29 -6.57 -3.29
CA LEU A 129 -1.04 -7.99 -3.13
C LEU A 129 0.32 -8.17 -2.45
N ASP A 130 0.27 -8.56 -1.16
CA ASP A 130 1.45 -8.69 -0.31
C ASP A 130 1.83 -10.17 -0.12
N SER A 131 3.05 -10.53 -0.50
CA SER A 131 3.58 -11.89 -0.28
C SER A 131 3.71 -12.27 1.21
N GLY A 132 3.58 -11.30 2.12
CA GLY A 132 3.60 -11.52 3.56
C GLY A 132 4.97 -11.83 4.17
N ASN A 133 5.98 -12.05 3.36
CA ASN A 133 7.30 -12.52 3.82
C ASN A 133 8.37 -11.42 3.76
N GLY A 134 8.03 -10.19 4.14
CA GLY A 134 9.00 -9.13 4.28
C GLY A 134 10.17 -9.53 5.16
N GLY A 135 11.36 -9.71 4.57
CA GLY A 135 12.60 -10.02 5.28
C GLY A 135 12.89 -11.51 5.54
N THR A 136 12.08 -12.47 5.07
CA THR A 136 12.34 -13.91 5.25
C THR A 136 13.13 -14.55 4.11
N GLY A 137 13.34 -13.84 2.99
CA GLY A 137 14.02 -14.40 1.81
C GLY A 137 13.24 -15.49 1.06
N GLU A 138 12.03 -15.80 1.50
CA GLU A 138 11.16 -16.74 0.78
C GLU A 138 10.67 -16.11 -0.51
N GLN A 139 10.84 -16.80 -1.61
CA GLN A 139 10.41 -16.35 -2.92
C GLN A 139 8.90 -16.19 -2.95
N PHE A 140 8.45 -15.03 -3.42
CA PHE A 140 7.06 -14.77 -3.74
C PHE A 140 6.50 -15.90 -4.62
N SER A 141 5.39 -16.52 -4.19
CA SER A 141 4.72 -17.50 -5.02
C SER A 141 3.92 -16.80 -6.11
N TYR A 142 4.57 -16.45 -7.22
CA TYR A 142 3.91 -15.91 -8.42
C TYR A 142 2.86 -16.85 -8.99
N LYS A 143 2.90 -18.13 -8.59
CA LYS A 143 1.95 -19.13 -9.03
C LYS A 143 0.51 -18.76 -8.73
N LEU A 144 0.22 -18.26 -7.53
CA LEU A 144 -1.14 -17.84 -7.17
C LEU A 144 -1.61 -16.65 -8.04
N LEU A 145 -0.74 -15.69 -8.34
CA LEU A 145 -1.08 -14.58 -9.25
C LEU A 145 -1.35 -15.04 -10.67
N GLN A 146 -0.59 -16.00 -11.18
CA GLN A 146 -0.83 -16.61 -12.49
C GLN A 146 -2.16 -17.39 -12.53
N GLU A 147 -2.51 -18.07 -11.43
CA GLU A 147 -3.76 -18.82 -11.29
C GLU A 147 -5.00 -17.92 -11.16
N ILE A 148 -4.86 -16.70 -10.61
CA ILE A 148 -5.95 -15.74 -10.46
C ILE A 148 -6.37 -15.17 -11.81
N GLY A 149 -5.45 -15.06 -12.77
CA GLY A 149 -5.69 -14.46 -14.06
C GLY A 149 -5.76 -12.93 -14.02
N ASN A 150 -6.44 -12.32 -14.99
CA ASN A 150 -6.53 -10.86 -15.10
C ASN A 150 -7.42 -10.27 -14.00
N LEU A 151 -6.85 -9.42 -13.16
CA LEU A 151 -7.58 -8.62 -12.20
C LEU A 151 -8.34 -7.49 -12.90
N LYS A 152 -9.54 -7.19 -12.43
CA LYS A 152 -10.36 -6.08 -12.94
C LYS A 152 -9.90 -4.75 -12.37
N LYS A 153 -9.43 -4.75 -11.11
CA LYS A 153 -8.87 -3.58 -10.47
C LYS A 153 -7.37 -3.51 -10.65
N PRO A 154 -6.80 -2.30 -10.82
CA PRO A 154 -5.35 -2.13 -10.78
C PRO A 154 -4.81 -2.50 -9.41
N TYR A 155 -3.59 -3.03 -9.36
CA TYR A 155 -3.01 -3.49 -8.11
C TYR A 155 -1.55 -3.09 -7.93
N PHE A 156 -1.18 -2.95 -6.67
CA PHE A 156 0.19 -2.81 -6.20
C PHE A 156 0.75 -4.21 -5.90
N LEU A 157 1.94 -4.48 -6.39
CA LEU A 157 2.68 -5.68 -6.03
C LEU A 157 3.62 -5.36 -4.88
N ALA A 158 3.50 -6.10 -3.77
CA ALA A 158 4.27 -5.90 -2.55
C ALA A 158 4.83 -7.22 -2.00
N GLY A 159 5.68 -7.10 -0.98
CA GLY A 159 6.24 -8.23 -0.24
C GLY A 159 7.59 -8.68 -0.75
N GLY A 160 8.64 -8.35 -0.01
CA GLY A 160 10.01 -8.81 -0.25
C GLY A 160 10.64 -8.37 -1.57
N LEU A 161 10.07 -7.35 -2.24
CA LEU A 161 10.66 -6.79 -3.46
C LEU A 161 11.97 -6.06 -3.11
N ASN A 162 13.01 -6.36 -3.88
CA ASN A 162 14.33 -5.75 -3.76
C ASN A 162 14.97 -5.64 -5.16
N PRO A 163 16.10 -4.91 -5.32
CA PRO A 163 16.75 -4.73 -6.62
C PRO A 163 17.10 -6.04 -7.35
N GLU A 164 17.35 -7.11 -6.61
CA GLU A 164 17.78 -8.40 -7.17
C GLU A 164 16.62 -9.22 -7.76
N ASN A 165 15.40 -9.04 -7.23
CA ASN A 165 14.22 -9.83 -7.64
C ASN A 165 13.17 -9.01 -8.42
N LEU A 166 13.27 -7.68 -8.41
CA LEU A 166 12.27 -6.77 -8.97
C LEU A 166 11.98 -7.04 -10.44
N GLU A 167 13.02 -7.20 -11.26
CA GLU A 167 12.88 -7.43 -12.69
C GLU A 167 12.16 -8.76 -12.96
N ASN A 168 12.55 -9.82 -12.26
CA ASN A 168 11.91 -11.13 -12.37
C ASN A 168 10.44 -11.08 -11.90
N ALA A 169 10.17 -10.36 -10.81
CA ALA A 169 8.81 -10.16 -10.29
C ALA A 169 7.88 -9.54 -11.34
N VAL A 170 8.35 -8.53 -12.06
CA VAL A 170 7.58 -7.86 -13.13
C VAL A 170 7.44 -8.76 -14.36
N GLN A 171 8.51 -9.43 -14.80
CA GLN A 171 8.49 -10.31 -15.98
C GLN A 171 7.51 -11.47 -15.82
N GLN A 172 7.35 -12.01 -14.63
CA GLN A 172 6.38 -13.08 -14.37
C GLN A 172 4.92 -12.62 -14.41
N GLN A 173 4.64 -11.32 -14.45
CA GLN A 173 3.30 -10.72 -14.53
C GLN A 173 2.92 -10.26 -15.95
N GLN A 174 3.48 -10.86 -17.01
CA GLN A 174 3.29 -10.40 -18.41
C GLN A 174 1.83 -10.24 -18.82
N ASN A 175 0.93 -11.07 -18.31
CA ASN A 175 -0.50 -11.06 -18.65
C ASN A 175 -1.36 -10.19 -17.70
N ASN A 176 -0.80 -9.72 -16.58
CA ASN A 176 -1.50 -8.97 -15.57
C ASN A 176 -0.52 -8.04 -14.85
N GLN A 177 -0.01 -7.05 -15.58
CA GLN A 177 1.02 -6.16 -15.04
C GLN A 177 0.54 -5.35 -13.84
N PRO A 178 1.33 -5.24 -12.77
CA PRO A 178 0.99 -4.38 -11.65
C PRO A 178 0.94 -2.92 -12.08
N TYR A 179 0.00 -2.19 -11.50
CA TYR A 179 -0.08 -0.74 -11.62
C TYR A 179 1.15 -0.07 -10.97
N ALA A 180 1.54 -0.56 -9.79
CA ALA A 180 2.67 -0.06 -9.04
C ALA A 180 3.41 -1.19 -8.31
N LEU A 181 4.68 -0.92 -7.97
CA LEU A 181 5.49 -1.75 -7.08
C LEU A 181 5.61 -1.05 -5.72
N ASP A 182 5.35 -1.78 -4.64
CA ASP A 182 5.47 -1.28 -3.26
C ASP A 182 6.73 -1.84 -2.60
N LEU A 183 7.72 -0.99 -2.45
CA LEU A 183 9.02 -1.29 -1.85
C LEU A 183 9.02 -0.80 -0.39
N SER A 184 9.41 -1.68 0.54
CA SER A 184 9.30 -1.38 1.96
C SER A 184 10.60 -1.65 2.72
N SER A 185 11.05 -2.89 2.74
CA SER A 185 12.31 -3.31 3.37
C SER A 185 12.93 -4.36 2.47
N GLY A 186 13.67 -3.89 1.51
CA GLY A 186 14.47 -4.70 0.59
C GLY A 186 15.88 -4.22 0.58
#